data_9d1fdc41651b249a6a3e303d184514c5
#
_entry.id   9d1fdc41651b249a6a3e303d184514c5
#
_cell.length_a   1.000
_cell.length_b   1.000
_cell.length_c   1.000
_cell.angle_alpha   90.00
_cell.angle_beta   90.00
_cell.angle_gamma   90.00
#
_symmetry.space_group_name_H-M   'P 1'
#
loop_
_entity.id
_entity.type
_entity.pdbx_description
1 polymer ?
#
loop_
_entity_poly.entity_id
_entity_poly.type
_entity_poly.pdbx_seq_one_letter_code
_entity_poly.pdbx_strand_id
1 'polypeptide(L)'
;MPPVPPTDPDTPRTPPPSRTPPPPPPPPPPTPPPPPALSPRAHSRALSFDRAAAQYAAARPGYPPALLDAVEELARRPLRGARAVDVGAGTGIATRLLHERGARVVAVEPGTGMAEELHRALPHLPVVRGDGNRLPLATASADLITYAQSWHWTDRTLATAEALRVLHPGGALALWWNVSDHAVPWIAEQDARLRRFLGSGDSAHGSPVRSRDLPSGLDFAHRRVPWTRRVSVDTHLANLGSHSAFLVLGAGPTRGFLAEERARLAELFPDGTVEESYTVDLNVAISPGPPPPTP
;
A
#
# COMPACT_ATOMS: atom_id res chain seq x y z
N MET A 1 24.64 -71.11 -42.54
CA MET A 1 24.00 -71.01 -41.19
C MET A 1 24.72 -71.99 -40.27
N PRO A 2 25.38 -71.53 -39.22
CA PRO A 2 25.91 -72.42 -38.21
C PRO A 2 24.81 -72.78 -37.17
N PRO A 3 24.91 -73.96 -36.56
CA PRO A 3 23.86 -74.47 -35.64
C PRO A 3 23.90 -73.80 -34.30
N VAL A 4 22.70 -73.58 -33.71
CA VAL A 4 22.46 -73.04 -32.40
C VAL A 4 22.81 -74.12 -31.34
N PRO A 5 23.55 -73.76 -30.26
CA PRO A 5 23.82 -74.70 -29.17
C PRO A 5 22.60 -74.92 -28.28
N PRO A 6 22.46 -76.13 -27.68
CA PRO A 6 21.32 -76.42 -26.79
C PRO A 6 21.37 -75.66 -25.50
N THR A 7 20.25 -75.14 -25.09
CA THR A 7 20.03 -74.47 -23.77
C THR A 7 19.93 -75.50 -22.67
N ASP A 8 20.78 -75.37 -21.64
CA ASP A 8 20.75 -76.17 -20.40
C ASP A 8 19.58 -75.79 -19.50
N PRO A 9 18.70 -76.71 -19.08
CA PRO A 9 17.48 -76.41 -18.31
C PRO A 9 17.67 -76.23 -16.80
N ASP A 10 18.90 -76.28 -16.27
CA ASP A 10 19.10 -76.39 -14.80
C ASP A 10 19.84 -75.22 -14.14
N THR A 11 19.76 -74.00 -14.68
CA THR A 11 20.31 -72.80 -14.03
C THR A 11 19.27 -72.19 -13.06
N PRO A 12 19.50 -72.18 -11.76
CA PRO A 12 18.57 -71.55 -10.79
C PRO A 12 18.48 -70.03 -11.02
N ARG A 13 17.27 -69.54 -11.36
CA ARG A 13 17.01 -68.10 -11.50
C ARG A 13 17.05 -67.41 -10.16
N THR A 14 18.00 -66.51 -9.97
CA THR A 14 18.08 -65.62 -8.80
C THR A 14 16.83 -64.71 -8.79
N PRO A 15 16.07 -64.61 -7.66
CA PRO A 15 14.91 -63.72 -7.59
C PRO A 15 15.39 -62.26 -7.64
N PRO A 16 14.58 -61.37 -8.27
CA PRO A 16 14.92 -59.94 -8.36
C PRO A 16 14.93 -59.32 -6.95
N PRO A 17 15.82 -58.32 -6.71
CA PRO A 17 15.88 -57.64 -5.40
C PRO A 17 14.55 -56.99 -5.04
N SER A 18 14.10 -57.22 -3.83
CA SER A 18 12.88 -56.62 -3.26
C SER A 18 13.03 -55.10 -3.27
N ARG A 19 12.18 -54.39 -4.03
CA ARG A 19 12.12 -52.94 -3.99
C ARG A 19 11.49 -52.52 -2.67
N THR A 20 12.24 -51.91 -1.81
CA THR A 20 11.75 -51.21 -0.61
C THR A 20 10.80 -50.09 -1.05
N PRO A 21 9.57 -49.98 -0.52
CA PRO A 21 8.69 -48.88 -0.87
C PRO A 21 9.32 -47.52 -0.48
N PRO A 22 9.10 -46.45 -1.25
CA PRO A 22 9.61 -45.12 -0.92
C PRO A 22 9.02 -44.67 0.44
N PRO A 23 9.79 -43.90 1.24
CA PRO A 23 9.28 -43.37 2.50
C PRO A 23 8.05 -42.47 2.25
N PRO A 24 7.11 -42.42 3.21
CA PRO A 24 5.94 -41.55 3.08
C PRO A 24 6.39 -40.08 2.97
N PRO A 25 5.63 -39.23 2.24
CA PRO A 25 5.93 -37.81 2.13
C PRO A 25 5.89 -37.16 3.54
N PRO A 26 6.73 -36.13 3.77
CA PRO A 26 6.71 -35.41 5.03
C PRO A 26 5.33 -34.78 5.29
N PRO A 27 4.88 -34.65 6.53
CA PRO A 27 3.63 -34.01 6.86
C PRO A 27 3.63 -32.54 6.35
N PRO A 28 2.48 -32.01 5.92
CA PRO A 28 2.38 -30.63 5.50
C PRO A 28 2.80 -29.70 6.66
N PRO A 29 3.43 -28.55 6.35
CA PRO A 29 3.81 -27.59 7.38
C PRO A 29 2.55 -27.13 8.16
N PRO A 30 2.69 -26.84 9.46
CA PRO A 30 1.56 -26.39 10.27
C PRO A 30 0.95 -25.13 9.67
N THR A 31 -0.38 -25.09 9.62
CA THR A 31 -1.13 -23.92 9.15
C THR A 31 -0.75 -22.73 10.05
N PRO A 32 -0.30 -21.61 9.48
CA PRO A 32 0.06 -20.46 10.29
C PRO A 32 -1.17 -19.94 11.06
N PRO A 33 -0.98 -19.41 12.28
CA PRO A 33 -2.09 -18.86 13.08
C PRO A 33 -2.79 -17.73 12.30
N PRO A 34 -4.11 -17.53 12.52
CA PRO A 34 -4.84 -16.44 11.92
C PRO A 34 -4.20 -15.09 12.32
N PRO A 35 -4.23 -14.08 11.43
CA PRO A 35 -3.67 -12.77 11.72
C PRO A 35 -4.35 -12.17 12.97
N PRO A 36 -3.61 -11.40 13.80
CA PRO A 36 -4.24 -10.62 14.85
C PRO A 36 -5.26 -9.66 14.23
N ALA A 37 -6.46 -9.63 14.80
CA ALA A 37 -7.50 -8.73 14.33
C ALA A 37 -7.04 -7.28 14.48
N LEU A 38 -7.25 -6.46 13.45
CA LEU A 38 -7.12 -5.01 13.56
C LEU A 38 -7.90 -4.52 14.80
N SER A 39 -7.42 -3.45 15.42
CA SER A 39 -8.22 -2.85 16.50
C SER A 39 -9.64 -2.56 15.97
N PRO A 40 -10.70 -2.72 16.78
CA PRO A 40 -12.08 -2.53 16.33
C PRO A 40 -12.31 -1.17 15.63
N ARG A 41 -11.58 -0.12 16.04
CA ARG A 41 -11.65 1.21 15.42
C ARG A 41 -10.96 1.28 14.05
N ALA A 42 -9.80 0.66 13.89
CA ALA A 42 -9.08 0.61 12.60
C ALA A 42 -9.87 -0.24 11.59
N HIS A 43 -10.42 -1.37 12.03
CA HIS A 43 -11.27 -2.22 11.20
C HIS A 43 -12.56 -1.50 10.75
N SER A 44 -13.26 -0.83 11.66
CA SER A 44 -14.48 -0.07 11.34
C SER A 44 -14.21 1.07 10.36
N ARG A 45 -13.08 1.78 10.49
CA ARG A 45 -12.69 2.85 9.56
C ARG A 45 -12.31 2.31 8.19
N ALA A 46 -11.54 1.22 8.10
CA ALA A 46 -11.20 0.58 6.82
C ALA A 46 -12.46 0.15 6.06
N LEU A 47 -13.45 -0.44 6.75
CA LEU A 47 -14.74 -0.84 6.14
C LEU A 47 -15.63 0.36 5.74
N SER A 48 -15.47 1.54 6.36
CA SER A 48 -16.24 2.72 5.97
C SER A 48 -15.86 3.24 4.57
N PHE A 49 -14.61 3.03 4.15
CA PHE A 49 -14.13 3.36 2.81
C PHE A 49 -14.73 2.47 1.71
N ASP A 50 -15.05 1.22 2.00
CA ASP A 50 -15.62 0.29 1.02
C ASP A 50 -16.90 0.82 0.37
N ARG A 51 -17.78 1.47 1.15
CA ARG A 51 -19.05 2.03 0.64
C ARG A 51 -18.87 3.29 -0.18
N ALA A 52 -17.75 3.98 -0.03
CA ALA A 52 -17.45 5.23 -0.72
C ALA A 52 -16.34 5.08 -1.77
N ALA A 53 -15.93 3.85 -2.12
CA ALA A 53 -14.78 3.58 -2.95
C ALA A 53 -14.81 4.32 -4.29
N ALA A 54 -15.94 4.33 -5.01
CA ALA A 54 -16.07 5.02 -6.28
C ALA A 54 -15.96 6.55 -6.14
N GLN A 55 -16.59 7.14 -5.12
CA GLN A 55 -16.49 8.57 -4.83
C GLN A 55 -15.05 8.94 -4.40
N TYR A 56 -14.43 8.10 -3.62
CA TYR A 56 -13.02 8.23 -3.22
C TYR A 56 -12.10 8.24 -4.43
N ALA A 57 -12.25 7.29 -5.36
CA ALA A 57 -11.45 7.20 -6.57
C ALA A 57 -11.53 8.44 -7.45
N ALA A 58 -12.74 9.03 -7.57
CA ALA A 58 -12.98 10.17 -8.44
C ALA A 58 -12.44 11.51 -7.90
N ALA A 59 -12.35 11.66 -6.56
CA ALA A 59 -12.06 12.96 -5.94
C ALA A 59 -10.65 13.07 -5.36
N ARG A 60 -10.04 11.95 -4.93
CA ARG A 60 -8.74 11.96 -4.26
C ARG A 60 -7.61 12.49 -5.15
N PRO A 61 -6.70 13.29 -4.57
CA PRO A 61 -5.50 13.72 -5.29
C PRO A 61 -4.61 12.53 -5.64
N GLY A 62 -4.05 12.56 -6.84
CA GLY A 62 -2.96 11.70 -7.23
C GLY A 62 -1.63 12.13 -6.63
N TYR A 63 -0.56 11.88 -7.36
CA TYR A 63 0.80 12.29 -7.00
C TYR A 63 1.52 12.84 -8.22
N PRO A 64 2.46 13.78 -8.05
CA PRO A 64 3.24 14.31 -9.17
C PRO A 64 4.26 13.28 -9.69
N PRO A 65 4.62 13.31 -10.98
CA PRO A 65 5.68 12.46 -11.52
C PRO A 65 7.01 12.56 -10.76
N ALA A 66 7.37 13.74 -10.27
CA ALA A 66 8.55 14.00 -9.45
C ALA A 66 8.62 13.16 -8.16
N LEU A 67 7.49 12.65 -7.66
CA LEU A 67 7.50 11.70 -6.55
C LEU A 67 8.24 10.41 -6.93
N LEU A 68 7.94 9.86 -8.11
CA LEU A 68 8.57 8.60 -8.53
C LEU A 68 10.05 8.81 -8.86
N ASP A 69 10.45 9.99 -9.38
CA ASP A 69 11.86 10.35 -9.56
C ASP A 69 12.59 10.35 -8.19
N ALA A 70 11.96 10.94 -7.16
CA ALA A 70 12.49 10.96 -5.81
C ALA A 70 12.55 9.55 -5.18
N VAL A 71 11.56 8.70 -5.44
CA VAL A 71 11.58 7.29 -4.99
C VAL A 71 12.75 6.54 -5.63
N GLU A 72 12.97 6.66 -6.94
CA GLU A 72 14.09 6.03 -7.64
C GLU A 72 15.44 6.49 -7.11
N GLU A 73 15.59 7.81 -6.88
CA GLU A 73 16.81 8.39 -6.34
C GLU A 73 17.11 7.85 -4.92
N LEU A 74 16.14 7.94 -4.00
CA LEU A 74 16.32 7.52 -2.61
C LEU A 74 16.42 6.01 -2.46
N ALA A 75 15.69 5.24 -3.28
CA ALA A 75 15.80 3.78 -3.35
C ALA A 75 17.07 3.31 -4.08
N ARG A 76 17.81 4.21 -4.72
CA ARG A 76 19.02 3.95 -5.51
C ARG A 76 18.81 2.88 -6.57
N ARG A 77 17.62 2.86 -7.19
CA ARG A 77 17.25 1.91 -8.23
C ARG A 77 16.11 2.43 -9.10
N PRO A 78 16.09 2.06 -10.39
CA PRO A 78 14.96 2.37 -11.26
C PRO A 78 13.72 1.55 -10.87
N LEU A 79 12.55 2.13 -11.05
CA LEU A 79 11.27 1.43 -10.89
C LEU A 79 10.97 0.50 -12.07
N ARG A 80 11.47 0.83 -13.26
CA ARG A 80 11.27 0.00 -14.45
C ARG A 80 11.77 -1.42 -14.24
N GLY A 81 10.85 -2.39 -14.36
CA GLY A 81 11.12 -3.81 -14.15
C GLY A 81 11.21 -4.25 -12.68
N ALA A 82 11.22 -3.33 -11.72
CA ALA A 82 11.23 -3.64 -10.30
C ALA A 82 9.95 -4.37 -9.89
N ARG A 83 10.08 -5.34 -8.98
CA ARG A 83 8.95 -6.02 -8.32
C ARG A 83 8.48 -5.12 -7.18
N ALA A 84 7.38 -4.41 -7.40
CA ALA A 84 6.81 -3.49 -6.42
C ALA A 84 5.58 -4.08 -5.75
N VAL A 85 5.42 -3.82 -4.47
CA VAL A 85 4.22 -4.14 -3.70
C VAL A 85 3.64 -2.85 -3.16
N ASP A 86 2.40 -2.53 -3.52
CA ASP A 86 1.67 -1.38 -3.00
C ASP A 86 0.70 -1.85 -1.90
N VAL A 87 0.97 -1.48 -0.64
CA VAL A 87 0.27 -2.00 0.54
C VAL A 87 -0.75 -0.98 1.04
N GLY A 88 -1.99 -1.45 1.23
CA GLY A 88 -3.15 -0.59 1.45
C GLY A 88 -3.42 0.23 0.19
N ALA A 89 -3.42 -0.44 -0.94
CA ALA A 89 -3.46 0.16 -2.27
C ALA A 89 -4.73 0.98 -2.54
N GLY A 90 -5.78 0.78 -1.75
CA GLY A 90 -7.06 1.47 -1.91
C GLY A 90 -7.64 1.25 -3.30
N THR A 91 -8.00 2.33 -3.97
CA THR A 91 -8.52 2.31 -5.35
C THR A 91 -7.42 2.29 -6.42
N GLY A 92 -6.14 2.15 -6.03
CA GLY A 92 -5.02 1.95 -6.95
C GLY A 92 -4.35 3.22 -7.48
N ILE A 93 -4.47 4.35 -6.80
CA ILE A 93 -3.85 5.62 -7.25
C ILE A 93 -2.32 5.46 -7.37
N ALA A 94 -1.65 4.97 -6.32
CA ALA A 94 -0.21 4.74 -6.33
C ALA A 94 0.16 3.53 -7.19
N THR A 95 -0.63 2.45 -7.13
CA THR A 95 -0.47 1.24 -7.95
C THR A 95 -0.38 1.57 -9.44
N ARG A 96 -1.28 2.43 -9.95
CA ARG A 96 -1.28 2.91 -11.34
C ARG A 96 0.02 3.61 -11.69
N LEU A 97 0.45 4.58 -10.88
CA LEU A 97 1.66 5.36 -11.14
C LEU A 97 2.92 4.50 -11.16
N LEU A 98 3.04 3.56 -10.22
CA LEU A 98 4.15 2.60 -10.19
C LEU A 98 4.16 1.73 -11.45
N HIS A 99 2.99 1.26 -11.88
CA HIS A 99 2.84 0.47 -13.11
C HIS A 99 3.21 1.28 -14.36
N GLU A 100 2.69 2.50 -14.49
CA GLU A 100 2.98 3.41 -15.61
C GLU A 100 4.48 3.79 -15.68
N ARG A 101 5.17 3.83 -14.52
CA ARG A 101 6.63 3.99 -14.44
C ARG A 101 7.38 2.72 -14.88
N GLY A 102 6.68 1.62 -15.10
CA GLY A 102 7.21 0.35 -15.61
C GLY A 102 7.56 -0.68 -14.54
N ALA A 103 7.11 -0.51 -13.29
CA ALA A 103 7.23 -1.53 -12.26
C ALA A 103 6.27 -2.71 -12.50
N ARG A 104 6.66 -3.89 -12.05
CA ARG A 104 5.78 -5.07 -11.94
C ARG A 104 5.09 -5.02 -10.58
N VAL A 105 3.87 -4.49 -10.55
CA VAL A 105 3.18 -4.16 -9.30
C VAL A 105 2.22 -5.27 -8.88
N VAL A 106 2.25 -5.61 -7.60
CA VAL A 106 1.21 -6.36 -6.89
C VAL A 106 0.58 -5.40 -5.87
N ALA A 107 -0.74 -5.22 -5.95
CA ALA A 107 -1.49 -4.44 -4.98
C ALA A 107 -1.98 -5.34 -3.84
N VAL A 108 -1.79 -4.92 -2.59
CA VAL A 108 -2.33 -5.59 -1.40
C VAL A 108 -3.33 -4.65 -0.73
N GLU A 109 -4.59 -5.08 -0.62
CA GLU A 109 -5.67 -4.25 -0.09
C GLU A 109 -6.59 -5.07 0.84
N PRO A 110 -6.84 -4.64 2.10
CA PRO A 110 -7.72 -5.34 3.02
C PRO A 110 -9.22 -5.11 2.77
N GLY A 111 -9.62 -3.95 2.21
CA GLY A 111 -11.01 -3.60 1.93
C GLY A 111 -11.56 -4.28 0.68
N THR A 112 -12.77 -4.88 0.73
CA THR A 112 -13.36 -5.55 -0.41
C THR A 112 -13.74 -4.56 -1.51
N GLY A 113 -14.48 -3.50 -1.16
CA GLY A 113 -14.95 -2.51 -2.13
C GLY A 113 -13.81 -1.72 -2.75
N MET A 114 -12.75 -1.41 -1.99
CA MET A 114 -11.54 -0.79 -2.52
C MET A 114 -10.81 -1.70 -3.50
N ALA A 115 -10.63 -2.98 -3.16
CA ALA A 115 -9.97 -3.95 -4.04
C ALA A 115 -10.78 -4.19 -5.33
N GLU A 116 -12.10 -4.23 -5.26
CA GLU A 116 -13.00 -4.35 -6.43
C GLU A 116 -12.89 -3.12 -7.34
N GLU A 117 -12.85 -1.90 -6.75
CA GLU A 117 -12.67 -0.65 -7.51
C GLU A 117 -11.30 -0.62 -8.20
N LEU A 118 -10.23 -1.01 -7.48
CA LEU A 118 -8.89 -1.14 -8.04
C LEU A 118 -8.87 -2.12 -9.20
N HIS A 119 -9.43 -3.32 -9.03
CA HIS A 119 -9.49 -4.33 -10.08
C HIS A 119 -10.29 -3.86 -11.30
N ARG A 120 -11.39 -3.11 -11.09
CA ARG A 120 -12.17 -2.51 -12.19
C ARG A 120 -11.36 -1.46 -12.95
N ALA A 121 -10.60 -0.63 -12.23
CA ALA A 121 -9.78 0.42 -12.83
C ALA A 121 -8.51 -0.11 -13.52
N LEU A 122 -7.94 -1.22 -13.01
CA LEU A 122 -6.67 -1.81 -13.44
C LEU A 122 -6.80 -3.35 -13.53
N PRO A 123 -7.64 -3.87 -14.45
CA PRO A 123 -8.00 -5.30 -14.49
C PRO A 123 -6.81 -6.23 -14.83
N HIS A 124 -5.74 -5.69 -15.38
CA HIS A 124 -4.53 -6.42 -15.75
C HIS A 124 -3.51 -6.53 -14.61
N LEU A 125 -3.72 -5.83 -13.50
CA LEU A 125 -2.81 -5.88 -12.35
C LEU A 125 -3.29 -6.87 -11.30
N PRO A 126 -2.38 -7.64 -10.69
CA PRO A 126 -2.73 -8.53 -9.59
C PRO A 126 -3.11 -7.72 -8.35
N VAL A 127 -4.30 -8.02 -7.83
CA VAL A 127 -4.83 -7.49 -6.57
C VAL A 127 -4.99 -8.65 -5.60
N VAL A 128 -4.32 -8.56 -4.45
CA VAL A 128 -4.35 -9.58 -3.41
C VAL A 128 -5.06 -9.03 -2.17
N ARG A 129 -6.06 -9.75 -1.68
CA ARG A 129 -6.68 -9.41 -0.39
C ARG A 129 -5.72 -9.74 0.74
N GLY A 130 -5.36 -8.74 1.53
CA GLY A 130 -4.37 -8.92 2.58
C GLY A 130 -4.21 -7.72 3.50
N ASP A 131 -3.61 -7.96 4.67
CA ASP A 131 -3.31 -6.97 5.68
C ASP A 131 -1.81 -6.63 5.65
N GLY A 132 -1.49 -5.34 5.77
CA GLY A 132 -0.12 -4.85 5.85
C GLY A 132 0.68 -5.36 7.06
N ASN A 133 0.00 -5.84 8.10
CA ASN A 133 0.62 -6.47 9.27
C ASN A 133 1.04 -7.94 9.02
N ARG A 134 0.54 -8.55 7.94
CA ARG A 134 0.88 -9.89 7.51
C ARG A 134 0.67 -10.02 6.01
N LEU A 135 1.72 -9.76 5.26
CA LEU A 135 1.66 -9.77 3.80
C LEU A 135 1.57 -11.20 3.25
N PRO A 136 0.58 -11.50 2.39
CA PRO A 136 0.42 -12.82 1.77
C PRO A 136 1.42 -13.02 0.60
N LEU A 137 2.69 -12.73 0.85
CA LEU A 137 3.77 -12.73 -0.13
C LEU A 137 4.97 -13.51 0.40
N ALA A 138 5.75 -14.08 -0.52
CA ALA A 138 6.94 -14.84 -0.16
C ALA A 138 8.06 -13.93 0.40
N THR A 139 8.93 -14.51 1.22
CA THR A 139 10.15 -13.86 1.71
C THR A 139 11.05 -13.48 0.53
N ALA A 140 11.70 -12.31 0.61
CA ALA A 140 12.64 -11.79 -0.38
C ALA A 140 12.07 -11.77 -1.82
N SER A 141 10.77 -11.44 -1.98
CA SER A 141 10.07 -11.44 -3.27
C SER A 141 9.91 -10.07 -3.90
N ALA A 142 10.17 -8.97 -3.16
CA ALA A 142 9.98 -7.60 -3.62
C ALA A 142 11.27 -6.77 -3.63
N ASP A 143 11.37 -5.87 -4.59
CA ASP A 143 12.42 -4.86 -4.73
C ASP A 143 12.04 -3.54 -4.07
N LEU A 144 10.73 -3.27 -4.03
CA LEU A 144 10.14 -2.08 -3.43
C LEU A 144 8.84 -2.45 -2.74
N ILE A 145 8.64 -1.93 -1.54
CA ILE A 145 7.33 -1.93 -0.87
C ILE A 145 6.92 -0.49 -0.61
N THR A 146 5.69 -0.15 -0.97
CA THR A 146 5.13 1.20 -0.77
C THR A 146 3.93 1.17 0.16
N TYR A 147 3.83 2.20 1.00
CA TYR A 147 2.63 2.54 1.77
C TYR A 147 2.26 3.98 1.42
N ALA A 148 1.40 4.12 0.44
CA ALA A 148 0.90 5.41 -0.03
C ALA A 148 -0.31 5.83 0.80
N GLN A 149 -0.14 6.71 1.79
CA GLN A 149 -1.20 7.13 2.72
C GLN A 149 -1.81 5.99 3.55
N SER A 150 -1.15 4.85 3.69
CA SER A 150 -1.72 3.66 4.33
C SER A 150 -0.99 3.20 5.59
N TRP A 151 0.25 3.63 5.80
CA TRP A 151 1.09 3.21 6.92
C TRP A 151 0.44 3.41 8.30
N HIS A 152 -0.25 4.51 8.51
CA HIS A 152 -0.89 4.85 9.80
C HIS A 152 -2.09 3.93 10.15
N TRP A 153 -2.52 3.06 9.25
CA TRP A 153 -3.56 2.06 9.50
C TRP A 153 -3.01 0.73 10.01
N THR A 154 -1.68 0.55 9.99
CA THR A 154 -1.02 -0.68 10.38
C THR A 154 -0.51 -0.66 11.82
N ASP A 155 -0.24 -1.85 12.38
CA ASP A 155 0.66 -2.00 13.52
C ASP A 155 2.09 -1.84 13.00
N ARG A 156 2.77 -0.81 13.44
CA ARG A 156 4.09 -0.43 12.92
C ARG A 156 5.13 -1.52 13.11
N THR A 157 5.10 -2.22 14.23
CA THR A 157 6.04 -3.30 14.53
C THR A 157 5.84 -4.48 13.60
N LEU A 158 4.59 -4.93 13.45
CA LEU A 158 4.25 -6.05 12.58
C LEU A 158 4.47 -5.70 11.11
N ALA A 159 4.00 -4.53 10.67
CA ALA A 159 4.14 -4.09 9.28
C ALA A 159 5.62 -3.89 8.89
N THR A 160 6.47 -3.40 9.81
CA THR A 160 7.91 -3.30 9.57
C THR A 160 8.54 -4.66 9.40
N ALA A 161 8.24 -5.61 10.30
CA ALA A 161 8.78 -6.97 10.22
C ALA A 161 8.37 -7.66 8.91
N GLU A 162 7.11 -7.50 8.49
CA GLU A 162 6.59 -8.07 7.25
C GLU A 162 7.19 -7.39 6.01
N ALA A 163 7.31 -6.07 6.00
CA ALA A 163 7.95 -5.36 4.90
C ALA A 163 9.42 -5.83 4.72
N LEU A 164 10.17 -5.93 5.82
CA LEU A 164 11.56 -6.41 5.78
C LEU A 164 11.66 -7.89 5.37
N ARG A 165 10.70 -8.73 5.76
CA ARG A 165 10.66 -10.13 5.33
C ARG A 165 10.42 -10.26 3.83
N VAL A 166 9.51 -9.47 3.28
CA VAL A 166 9.12 -9.53 1.87
C VAL A 166 10.12 -8.84 0.95
N LEU A 167 10.78 -7.77 1.43
CA LEU A 167 11.88 -7.13 0.71
C LEU A 167 13.09 -8.08 0.62
N HIS A 168 13.71 -8.13 -0.55
CA HIS A 168 15.03 -8.74 -0.62
C HIS A 168 16.09 -7.81 0.01
N PRO A 169 17.28 -8.31 0.36
CA PRO A 169 18.39 -7.47 0.82
C PRO A 169 18.70 -6.35 -0.17
N GLY A 170 18.75 -5.10 0.32
CA GLY A 170 18.91 -3.92 -0.53
C GLY A 170 17.64 -3.47 -1.25
N GLY A 171 16.50 -4.08 -0.99
CA GLY A 171 15.19 -3.57 -1.40
C GLY A 171 14.79 -2.32 -0.61
N ALA A 172 13.81 -1.56 -1.08
CA ALA A 172 13.42 -0.30 -0.47
C ALA A 172 12.01 -0.34 0.13
N LEU A 173 11.86 0.24 1.32
CA LEU A 173 10.57 0.56 1.95
C LEU A 173 10.31 2.05 1.76
N ALA A 174 9.22 2.42 1.06
CA ALA A 174 8.85 3.79 0.79
C ALA A 174 7.49 4.13 1.42
N LEU A 175 7.46 5.14 2.26
CA LEU A 175 6.28 5.63 2.95
C LEU A 175 6.04 7.07 2.53
N TRP A 176 4.81 7.42 2.11
CA TRP A 176 4.52 8.81 1.76
C TRP A 176 3.10 9.25 2.04
N TRP A 177 2.94 10.55 2.21
CA TRP A 177 1.67 11.23 2.46
C TRP A 177 1.57 12.51 1.64
N ASN A 178 0.39 12.78 1.09
CA ASN A 178 0.03 14.12 0.65
C ASN A 178 -0.33 14.96 1.88
N VAL A 179 0.38 16.04 2.06
CA VAL A 179 0.17 17.02 3.13
C VAL A 179 -0.27 18.33 2.49
N SER A 180 -1.37 18.92 2.97
CA SER A 180 -1.83 20.23 2.50
C SER A 180 -0.79 21.30 2.78
N ASP A 181 -0.58 22.21 1.84
CA ASP A 181 0.40 23.30 2.01
C ASP A 181 -0.23 24.46 2.81
N HIS A 182 0.08 24.49 4.08
CA HIS A 182 -0.40 25.55 4.99
C HIS A 182 0.30 26.91 4.80
N ALA A 183 1.29 27.02 3.91
CA ALA A 183 1.80 28.31 3.48
C ALA A 183 0.78 29.09 2.64
N VAL A 184 -0.21 28.37 2.07
CA VAL A 184 -1.32 28.97 1.33
C VAL A 184 -2.45 29.33 2.33
N PRO A 185 -2.77 30.63 2.51
CA PRO A 185 -3.66 31.09 3.58
C PRO A 185 -5.02 30.40 3.61
N TRP A 186 -5.72 30.30 2.48
CA TRP A 186 -7.06 29.71 2.45
C TRP A 186 -7.06 28.23 2.84
N ILE A 187 -5.98 27.49 2.51
CA ILE A 187 -5.80 26.07 2.87
C ILE A 187 -5.62 25.95 4.39
N ALA A 188 -4.75 26.80 4.97
CA ALA A 188 -4.52 26.83 6.42
C ALA A 188 -5.80 27.16 7.20
N GLU A 189 -6.59 28.12 6.71
CA GLU A 189 -7.87 28.51 7.30
C GLU A 189 -8.91 27.40 7.21
N GLN A 190 -9.04 26.76 6.03
CA GLN A 190 -9.95 25.63 5.84
C GLN A 190 -9.60 24.48 6.80
N ASP A 191 -8.33 24.15 6.90
CA ASP A 191 -7.87 23.09 7.80
C ASP A 191 -8.08 23.44 9.28
N ALA A 192 -7.95 24.73 9.65
CA ALA A 192 -8.29 25.20 10.99
C ALA A 192 -9.80 25.10 11.28
N ARG A 193 -10.67 25.38 10.30
CA ARG A 193 -12.13 25.18 10.42
C ARG A 193 -12.46 23.70 10.54
N LEU A 194 -11.84 22.87 9.73
CA LEU A 194 -12.02 21.43 9.75
C LEU A 194 -11.63 20.82 11.11
N ARG A 195 -10.48 21.21 11.67
CA ARG A 195 -10.05 20.79 13.02
C ARG A 195 -11.02 21.20 14.10
N ARG A 196 -11.55 22.40 14.04
CA ARG A 196 -12.58 22.88 15.00
C ARG A 196 -13.87 22.09 14.89
N PHE A 197 -14.29 21.77 13.67
CA PHE A 197 -15.50 21.00 13.42
C PHE A 197 -15.38 19.55 13.89
N LEU A 198 -14.22 18.90 13.65
CA LEU A 198 -13.99 17.50 14.03
C LEU A 198 -13.62 17.31 15.50
N GLY A 199 -13.28 18.38 16.22
CA GLY A 199 -12.75 18.32 17.59
C GLY A 199 -11.26 17.97 17.64
N SER A 200 -10.61 18.30 18.74
CA SER A 200 -9.14 18.22 18.91
C SER A 200 -8.55 16.80 18.92
N GLY A 201 -9.37 15.76 18.79
CA GLY A 201 -8.96 14.35 18.85
C GLY A 201 -8.69 13.69 17.50
N ASP A 202 -9.21 14.23 16.42
CA ASP A 202 -9.10 13.67 15.08
C ASP A 202 -8.25 14.57 14.17
N SER A 203 -6.93 14.52 14.34
CA SER A 203 -5.97 15.15 13.42
C SER A 203 -5.97 14.40 12.09
N ALA A 204 -7.10 14.45 11.35
CA ALA A 204 -7.32 13.62 10.19
C ALA A 204 -6.55 14.07 8.94
N HIS A 205 -6.03 15.30 8.91
CA HIS A 205 -5.47 15.84 7.66
C HIS A 205 -4.33 16.81 7.92
N GLY A 206 -3.22 16.55 7.26
CA GLY A 206 -2.15 17.51 7.08
C GLY A 206 -1.21 17.72 8.27
N SER A 207 -1.26 16.88 9.30
CA SER A 207 -0.12 16.85 10.22
C SER A 207 1.06 16.22 9.49
N PRO A 208 2.19 16.92 9.36
CA PRO A 208 3.40 16.30 8.82
C PRO A 208 3.65 15.03 9.62
N VAL A 209 3.93 13.94 8.91
CA VAL A 209 4.32 12.67 9.55
C VAL A 209 5.47 12.99 10.49
N ARG A 210 5.21 12.87 11.77
CA ARG A 210 6.25 13.12 12.76
C ARG A 210 7.22 11.96 12.66
N SER A 211 8.51 12.23 12.80
CA SER A 211 9.58 11.21 12.79
C SER A 211 9.28 10.01 13.71
N ARG A 212 8.46 10.20 14.74
CA ARG A 212 7.95 9.14 15.64
C ARG A 212 6.90 8.21 15.00
N ASP A 213 6.39 8.53 13.81
CA ASP A 213 5.46 7.69 13.07
C ASP A 213 6.17 6.73 12.11
N LEU A 214 7.48 6.89 11.92
CA LEU A 214 8.31 6.01 11.13
C LEU A 214 8.76 4.78 11.95
N PRO A 215 9.02 3.63 11.29
CA PRO A 215 9.61 2.46 11.94
C PRO A 215 10.94 2.80 12.64
N SER A 216 11.11 2.32 13.86
CA SER A 216 12.39 2.37 14.55
C SER A 216 13.37 1.34 13.98
N GLY A 217 14.66 1.64 14.03
CA GLY A 217 15.72 0.71 13.59
C GLY A 217 15.97 0.71 12.07
N LEU A 218 15.31 1.60 11.31
CA LEU A 218 15.63 1.85 9.91
C LEU A 218 16.09 3.30 9.73
N ASP A 219 17.05 3.48 8.84
CA ASP A 219 17.55 4.80 8.46
C ASP A 219 16.75 5.30 7.25
N PHE A 220 15.88 6.30 7.48
CA PHE A 220 15.02 6.88 6.47
C PHE A 220 15.63 8.13 5.85
N ALA A 221 15.90 8.11 4.55
CA ALA A 221 16.10 9.30 3.77
C ALA A 221 14.74 9.97 3.51
N HIS A 222 14.69 11.29 3.67
CA HIS A 222 13.48 12.10 3.56
C HIS A 222 13.52 13.06 2.38
N ARG A 223 12.41 13.22 1.68
CA ARG A 223 12.23 14.20 0.60
C ARG A 223 10.83 14.81 0.65
N ARG A 224 10.76 16.13 0.52
CA ARG A 224 9.49 16.84 0.30
C ARG A 224 9.35 17.19 -1.18
N VAL A 225 8.21 16.81 -1.78
CA VAL A 225 7.91 17.07 -3.18
C VAL A 225 6.66 17.95 -3.26
N PRO A 226 6.82 19.28 -3.44
CA PRO A 226 5.68 20.20 -3.59
C PRO A 226 5.01 19.99 -4.95
N TRP A 227 3.68 20.14 -4.99
CA TRP A 227 2.92 20.08 -6.22
C TRP A 227 1.54 20.72 -6.05
N THR A 228 0.92 21.04 -7.17
CA THR A 228 -0.43 21.61 -7.21
C THR A 228 -1.31 20.87 -8.21
N ARG A 229 -2.63 20.96 -8.02
CA ARG A 229 -3.60 20.57 -9.03
C ARG A 229 -4.76 21.59 -9.07
N ARG A 230 -5.34 21.75 -10.24
CA ARG A 230 -6.56 22.57 -10.41
C ARG A 230 -7.76 21.64 -10.55
N VAL A 231 -8.78 21.87 -9.73
CA VAL A 231 -10.01 21.07 -9.70
C VAL A 231 -11.21 21.98 -9.53
N SER A 232 -12.41 21.51 -9.88
CA SER A 232 -13.64 22.24 -9.57
C SER A 232 -13.87 22.28 -8.04
N VAL A 233 -14.60 23.30 -7.58
CA VAL A 233 -15.09 23.39 -6.18
C VAL A 233 -15.80 22.09 -5.78
N ASP A 234 -16.57 21.48 -6.67
CA ASP A 234 -17.27 20.22 -6.41
C ASP A 234 -16.31 19.06 -6.15
N THR A 235 -15.27 18.94 -6.97
CA THR A 235 -14.23 17.90 -6.80
C THR A 235 -13.46 18.11 -5.50
N HIS A 236 -13.11 19.37 -5.17
CA HIS A 236 -12.46 19.72 -3.92
C HIS A 236 -13.30 19.31 -2.70
N LEU A 237 -14.59 19.68 -2.69
CA LEU A 237 -15.51 19.32 -1.60
C LEU A 237 -15.78 17.82 -1.52
N ALA A 238 -15.83 17.12 -2.65
CA ALA A 238 -15.95 15.66 -2.69
C ALA A 238 -14.69 15.00 -2.10
N ASN A 239 -13.48 15.51 -2.42
CA ASN A 239 -12.25 15.08 -1.77
C ASN A 239 -12.32 15.32 -0.26
N LEU A 240 -12.68 16.52 0.18
CA LEU A 240 -12.79 16.85 1.60
C LEU A 240 -13.77 15.91 2.33
N GLY A 241 -14.96 15.70 1.79
CA GLY A 241 -15.98 14.81 2.36
C GLY A 241 -15.63 13.32 2.32
N SER A 242 -14.66 12.91 1.53
CA SER A 242 -14.19 11.52 1.44
C SER A 242 -13.27 11.11 2.60
N HIS A 243 -12.93 12.03 3.49
CA HIS A 243 -12.03 11.76 4.60
C HIS A 243 -12.70 10.93 5.70
N SER A 244 -11.93 10.00 6.32
CA SER A 244 -12.45 9.02 7.29
C SER A 244 -13.27 9.65 8.43
N ALA A 245 -12.91 10.84 8.87
CA ALA A 245 -13.61 11.55 9.92
C ALA A 245 -15.06 11.90 9.52
N PHE A 246 -15.29 12.32 8.29
CA PHE A 246 -16.63 12.60 7.78
C PHE A 246 -17.48 11.34 7.61
N LEU A 247 -16.85 10.23 7.22
CA LEU A 247 -17.54 8.95 7.08
C LEU A 247 -18.07 8.43 8.43
N VAL A 248 -17.41 8.80 9.54
CA VAL A 248 -17.82 8.43 10.90
C VAL A 248 -18.89 9.38 11.46
N LEU A 249 -18.83 10.68 11.13
CA LEU A 249 -19.78 11.70 11.65
C LEU A 249 -21.20 11.57 11.11
N GLY A 250 -21.37 10.92 9.96
CA GLY A 250 -22.66 10.77 9.29
C GLY A 250 -23.04 11.93 8.38
N ALA A 251 -24.10 11.72 7.59
CA ALA A 251 -24.44 12.56 6.44
C ALA A 251 -24.96 13.98 6.81
N GLY A 252 -25.62 14.14 7.95
CA GLY A 252 -26.22 15.43 8.34
C GLY A 252 -25.19 16.51 8.63
N PRO A 253 -24.34 16.34 9.69
CA PRO A 253 -23.27 17.27 10.03
C PRO A 253 -22.30 17.53 8.88
N THR A 254 -21.95 16.47 8.12
CA THR A 254 -21.07 16.58 6.97
C THR A 254 -21.64 17.52 5.91
N ARG A 255 -22.93 17.39 5.55
CA ARG A 255 -23.56 18.28 4.56
C ARG A 255 -23.55 19.74 4.99
N GLY A 256 -23.83 20.02 6.28
CA GLY A 256 -23.77 21.38 6.82
C GLY A 256 -22.41 22.02 6.65
N PHE A 257 -21.36 21.34 7.11
CA PHE A 257 -19.99 21.81 6.98
C PHE A 257 -19.58 22.04 5.51
N LEU A 258 -19.86 21.08 4.62
CA LEU A 258 -19.52 21.19 3.19
C LEU A 258 -20.30 22.32 2.48
N ALA A 259 -21.53 22.61 2.91
CA ALA A 259 -22.30 23.74 2.36
C ALA A 259 -21.69 25.09 2.75
N GLU A 260 -21.24 25.24 4.02
CA GLU A 260 -20.53 26.43 4.46
C GLU A 260 -19.18 26.62 3.74
N GLU A 261 -18.39 25.53 3.58
CA GLU A 261 -17.13 25.58 2.83
C GLU A 261 -17.38 25.94 1.36
N ARG A 262 -18.46 25.43 0.76
CA ARG A 262 -18.87 25.80 -0.62
C ARG A 262 -19.09 27.29 -0.77
N ALA A 263 -19.81 27.91 0.14
CA ALA A 263 -20.08 29.35 0.10
C ALA A 263 -18.77 30.17 0.14
N ARG A 264 -17.85 29.79 1.05
CA ARG A 264 -16.53 30.45 1.17
C ARG A 264 -15.66 30.27 -0.06
N LEU A 265 -15.65 29.05 -0.63
CA LEU A 265 -14.88 28.77 -1.84
C LEU A 265 -15.44 29.49 -3.06
N ALA A 266 -16.75 29.68 -3.15
CA ALA A 266 -17.38 30.46 -4.24
C ALA A 266 -16.98 31.96 -4.19
N GLU A 267 -16.77 32.51 -2.99
CA GLU A 267 -16.25 33.87 -2.84
C GLU A 267 -14.77 33.99 -3.22
N LEU A 268 -13.95 32.99 -2.84
CA LEU A 268 -12.50 32.97 -3.09
C LEU A 268 -12.18 32.61 -4.56
N PHE A 269 -13.00 31.77 -5.18
CA PHE A 269 -12.79 31.21 -6.51
C PHE A 269 -14.06 31.39 -7.37
N PRO A 270 -14.36 32.63 -7.82
CA PRO A 270 -15.59 32.92 -8.57
C PRO A 270 -15.66 32.23 -9.93
N ASP A 271 -14.52 31.75 -10.47
CA ASP A 271 -14.45 30.93 -11.68
C ASP A 271 -14.78 29.44 -11.41
N GLY A 272 -15.03 29.06 -10.16
CA GLY A 272 -15.34 27.70 -9.75
C GLY A 272 -14.15 26.73 -9.76
N THR A 273 -12.91 27.24 -9.93
CA THR A 273 -11.70 26.43 -10.01
C THR A 273 -10.80 26.68 -8.79
N VAL A 274 -10.54 25.64 -8.03
CA VAL A 274 -9.67 25.66 -6.86
C VAL A 274 -8.28 25.14 -7.26
N GLU A 275 -7.23 25.87 -6.90
CA GLU A 275 -5.86 25.37 -6.94
C GLU A 275 -5.50 24.78 -5.58
N GLU A 276 -5.46 23.45 -5.51
CA GLU A 276 -5.05 22.72 -4.32
C GLU A 276 -3.53 22.58 -4.32
N SER A 277 -2.87 23.03 -3.25
CA SER A 277 -1.42 22.91 -3.05
C SER A 277 -1.11 21.85 -1.99
N TYR A 278 -0.19 20.97 -2.35
CA TYR A 278 0.25 19.85 -1.52
C TYR A 278 1.77 19.75 -1.49
N THR A 279 2.25 19.09 -0.46
CA THR A 279 3.60 18.52 -0.43
C THR A 279 3.49 17.03 -0.20
N VAL A 280 4.11 16.21 -1.06
CA VAL A 280 4.31 14.80 -0.72
C VAL A 280 5.48 14.70 0.25
N ASP A 281 5.19 14.18 1.44
CA ASP A 281 6.19 13.87 2.46
C ASP A 281 6.64 12.42 2.25
N LEU A 282 7.80 12.23 1.60
CA LEU A 282 8.36 10.93 1.20
C LEU A 282 9.48 10.52 2.15
N ASN A 283 9.42 9.28 2.61
CA ASN A 283 10.42 8.64 3.46
C ASN A 283 10.79 7.28 2.85
N VAL A 284 12.08 7.05 2.61
CA VAL A 284 12.58 5.80 2.01
C VAL A 284 13.70 5.22 2.85
N ALA A 285 13.59 3.95 3.23
CA ALA A 285 14.65 3.20 3.87
C ALA A 285 15.06 2.01 3.00
N ILE A 286 16.35 1.70 3.00
CA ILE A 286 16.89 0.50 2.35
C ILE A 286 16.88 -0.65 3.37
N SER A 287 16.31 -1.79 2.97
CA SER A 287 16.32 -3.00 3.79
C SER A 287 17.78 -3.42 4.07
N PRO A 288 18.17 -3.56 5.33
CA PRO A 288 19.48 -4.13 5.65
C PRO A 288 19.55 -5.54 5.08
N GLY A 289 20.72 -5.93 4.57
CA GLY A 289 20.99 -7.33 4.25
C GLY A 289 20.89 -8.21 5.51
N PRO A 290 20.83 -9.54 5.36
CA PRO A 290 20.96 -10.43 6.50
C PRO A 290 22.26 -10.07 7.25
N PRO A 291 22.29 -10.17 8.59
CA PRO A 291 23.52 -9.98 9.33
C PRO A 291 24.59 -10.94 8.78
N PRO A 292 25.86 -10.52 8.75
CA PRO A 292 26.92 -11.41 8.34
C PRO A 292 26.88 -12.69 9.21
N PRO A 293 27.20 -13.86 8.63
CA PRO A 293 27.23 -15.08 9.40
C PRO A 293 28.14 -14.86 10.61
N THR A 294 27.64 -15.18 11.79
CA THR A 294 28.41 -15.12 13.02
C THR A 294 29.61 -16.06 12.86
N PRO A 295 30.86 -15.65 13.18
CA PRO A 295 32.06 -16.45 13.00
C PRO A 295 32.06 -17.69 13.90
#